data_613744b3805dbfc9f39f478116760d10
#
_entry.id   613744b3805dbfc9f39f478116760d10
#
_cell.length_a   1.000
_cell.length_b   1.000
_cell.length_c   1.000
_cell.angle_alpha   90.00
_cell.angle_beta   90.00
_cell.angle_gamma   90.00
#
_symmetry.space_group_name_H-M   'P 1'
#
loop_
_entity.id
_entity.type
_entity.pdbx_description
1 polymer ?
#
loop_
_entity_poly.entity_id
_entity_poly.type
_entity_poly.pdbx_seq_one_letter_code
_entity_poly.pdbx_strand_id
1 'polypeptide(L)'
;MAINGAQTRLYAANNATGGIDVFDSSFTPVSLGSGTFVDPSLPTGLVPFNVQDIGGDVYVVYAPAGLANQRNAPLGAGAVAVFDEDGNFIKELVAGSRLAAPWGITFAPPGFRRFSNDVLVGNFSFLHSEINAFIPANGKLHGTIPINTGGLPAGGLWSIEFGVGGNNGSPDVLYFSDGINGEADGLFGAITSH
;
A
#
# COMPACT_ATOMS: atom_id res chain seq x y z
N MET A 1 7.02 -3.31 5.22
CA MET A 1 8.18 -4.15 4.84
C MET A 1 7.73 -5.24 3.90
N ALA A 2 8.54 -5.60 2.91
CA ALA A 2 8.26 -6.66 1.95
C ALA A 2 9.48 -7.57 1.76
N ILE A 3 9.24 -8.82 1.40
CA ILE A 3 10.28 -9.79 1.05
C ILE A 3 10.03 -10.17 -0.41
N ASN A 4 11.11 -10.23 -1.22
CA ASN A 4 10.98 -10.66 -2.61
C ASN A 4 10.68 -12.16 -2.72
N GLY A 5 10.15 -12.57 -3.89
CA GLY A 5 9.74 -13.96 -4.12
C GLY A 5 10.85 -15.00 -3.91
N ALA A 6 12.10 -14.63 -4.15
CA ALA A 6 13.27 -15.49 -3.91
C ALA A 6 13.70 -15.53 -2.42
N GLN A 7 13.11 -14.74 -1.55
CA GLN A 7 13.47 -14.58 -0.12
C GLN A 7 14.94 -14.19 0.12
N THR A 8 15.52 -13.45 -0.80
CA THR A 8 16.92 -12.99 -0.75
C THR A 8 17.05 -11.53 -0.36
N ARG A 9 15.95 -10.77 -0.43
CA ARG A 9 15.90 -9.34 -0.09
C ARG A 9 14.69 -8.99 0.75
N LEU A 10 14.91 -8.16 1.76
CA LEU A 10 13.89 -7.49 2.54
C LEU A 10 13.95 -5.99 2.24
N TYR A 11 12.83 -5.40 1.87
CA TYR A 11 12.68 -3.97 1.64
C TYR A 11 11.92 -3.34 2.82
N ALA A 12 12.41 -2.22 3.30
CA ALA A 12 11.79 -1.49 4.41
C ALA A 12 11.62 -0.01 4.05
N ALA A 13 10.39 0.46 4.03
CA ALA A 13 10.11 1.88 3.87
C ALA A 13 10.62 2.64 5.11
N ASN A 14 11.56 3.57 4.91
CA ASN A 14 12.13 4.40 5.94
C ASN A 14 11.55 5.82 5.83
N ASN A 15 10.47 6.05 6.56
CA ASN A 15 9.77 7.35 6.57
C ASN A 15 10.66 8.50 7.08
N ALA A 16 11.63 8.21 7.94
CA ALA A 16 12.51 9.23 8.53
C ALA A 16 13.58 9.72 7.55
N THR A 17 14.15 8.81 6.75
CA THR A 17 15.18 9.16 5.75
C THR A 17 14.60 9.49 4.39
N GLY A 18 13.35 9.09 4.13
CA GLY A 18 12.69 9.25 2.83
C GLY A 18 13.13 8.22 1.78
N GLY A 19 13.74 7.11 2.20
CA GLY A 19 14.25 6.05 1.32
C GLY A 19 13.66 4.68 1.59
N ILE A 20 14.11 3.70 0.80
CA ILE A 20 13.88 2.28 1.04
C ILE A 20 15.19 1.66 1.49
N ASP A 21 15.21 1.12 2.72
CA ASP A 21 16.32 0.32 3.21
C ASP A 21 16.19 -1.10 2.70
N VAL A 22 17.30 -1.69 2.26
CA VAL A 22 17.33 -3.06 1.72
C VAL A 22 18.26 -3.90 2.56
N PHE A 23 17.83 -5.13 2.85
CA PHE A 23 18.59 -6.11 3.62
C PHE A 23 18.63 -7.44 2.87
N ASP A 24 19.71 -8.20 3.07
CA ASP A 24 19.80 -9.59 2.58
C ASP A 24 19.06 -10.58 3.51
N SER A 25 19.10 -11.86 3.16
CA SER A 25 18.49 -12.94 3.95
C SER A 25 19.10 -13.14 5.35
N SER A 26 20.23 -12.51 5.64
CA SER A 26 20.88 -12.49 6.96
C SER A 26 20.61 -11.19 7.72
N PHE A 27 19.69 -10.35 7.19
CA PHE A 27 19.39 -9.00 7.69
C PHE A 27 20.59 -8.04 7.67
N THR A 28 21.57 -8.30 6.80
CA THR A 28 22.67 -7.37 6.57
C THR A 28 22.25 -6.29 5.59
N PRO A 29 22.48 -4.99 5.87
CA PRO A 29 22.15 -3.92 4.93
C PRO A 29 22.84 -4.11 3.58
N VAL A 30 22.06 -3.96 2.50
CA VAL A 30 22.52 -4.05 1.11
C VAL A 30 22.44 -2.67 0.48
N SER A 31 23.54 -2.21 -0.10
CA SER A 31 23.55 -0.99 -0.92
C SER A 31 23.34 -1.36 -2.38
N LEU A 32 22.23 -0.90 -2.95
CA LEU A 32 21.92 -1.08 -4.38
C LEU A 32 22.52 0.06 -5.24
N GLY A 33 23.18 1.03 -4.62
CA GLY A 33 23.74 2.19 -5.30
C GLY A 33 22.91 3.46 -5.16
N SER A 34 23.43 4.56 -5.71
CA SER A 34 22.73 5.84 -5.70
C SER A 34 21.62 5.87 -6.76
N GLY A 35 20.46 6.45 -6.40
CA GLY A 35 19.35 6.63 -7.34
C GLY A 35 18.37 5.44 -7.39
N THR A 36 18.57 4.40 -6.57
CA THR A 36 17.61 3.29 -6.43
C THR A 36 16.40 3.73 -5.62
N PHE A 37 15.23 3.20 -5.96
CA PHE A 37 13.92 3.55 -5.37
C PHE A 37 13.60 5.05 -5.40
N VAL A 38 14.08 5.74 -6.45
CA VAL A 38 13.77 7.16 -6.70
C VAL A 38 12.72 7.27 -7.79
N ASP A 39 11.57 7.83 -7.45
CA ASP A 39 10.58 8.26 -8.42
C ASP A 39 10.90 9.72 -8.82
N PRO A 40 11.25 9.98 -10.10
CA PRO A 40 11.64 11.32 -10.55
C PRO A 40 10.46 12.32 -10.61
N SER A 41 9.23 11.81 -10.54
CA SER A 41 7.98 12.60 -10.58
C SER A 41 7.31 12.75 -9.22
N LEU A 42 7.87 12.15 -8.16
CA LEU A 42 7.24 12.13 -6.83
C LEU A 42 6.90 13.54 -6.34
N PRO A 43 5.65 13.82 -5.98
CA PRO A 43 5.25 15.10 -5.40
C PRO A 43 6.04 15.45 -4.14
N THR A 44 6.46 16.71 -4.04
CA THR A 44 7.24 17.19 -2.90
C THR A 44 6.50 17.01 -1.58
N GLY A 45 7.22 16.59 -0.54
CA GLY A 45 6.67 16.39 0.81
C GLY A 45 6.09 15.02 1.08
N LEU A 46 6.09 14.14 0.08
CA LEU A 46 5.77 12.72 0.25
C LEU A 46 7.04 11.93 0.59
N VAL A 47 6.89 10.93 1.44
CA VAL A 47 7.94 9.99 1.84
C VAL A 47 7.42 8.55 1.76
N PRO A 48 8.28 7.55 1.58
CA PRO A 48 7.86 6.14 1.59
C PRO A 48 7.16 5.81 2.89
N PHE A 49 5.98 5.20 2.80
CA PHE A 49 5.16 4.87 3.95
C PHE A 49 4.98 3.37 4.13
N ASN A 50 4.84 2.63 3.03
CA ASN A 50 4.90 1.18 3.00
C ASN A 50 5.49 0.70 1.66
N VAL A 51 5.87 -0.59 1.62
CA VAL A 51 6.42 -1.27 0.46
C VAL A 51 5.87 -2.69 0.39
N GLN A 52 5.57 -3.17 -0.80
CA GLN A 52 5.11 -4.54 -1.07
C GLN A 52 5.77 -5.06 -2.35
N ASP A 53 6.25 -6.30 -2.32
CA ASP A 53 6.63 -7.04 -3.53
C ASP A 53 5.39 -7.77 -4.07
N ILE A 54 5.04 -7.50 -5.31
CA ILE A 54 3.89 -8.12 -5.99
C ILE A 54 4.35 -8.65 -7.33
N GLY A 55 4.59 -9.95 -7.40
CA GLY A 55 4.96 -10.61 -8.64
C GLY A 55 6.36 -10.27 -9.17
N GLY A 56 7.28 -9.82 -8.31
CA GLY A 56 8.64 -9.41 -8.65
C GLY A 56 8.78 -7.91 -8.96
N ASP A 57 7.68 -7.15 -8.86
CA ASP A 57 7.69 -5.69 -8.89
C ASP A 57 7.50 -5.15 -7.47
N VAL A 58 8.34 -4.18 -7.09
CA VAL A 58 8.32 -3.54 -5.76
C VAL A 58 7.46 -2.29 -5.82
N TYR A 59 6.30 -2.36 -5.21
CA TYR A 59 5.37 -1.24 -5.08
C TYR A 59 5.68 -0.45 -3.83
N VAL A 60 5.93 0.83 -3.98
CA VAL A 60 6.14 1.76 -2.86
C VAL A 60 4.97 2.73 -2.80
N VAL A 61 4.32 2.78 -1.64
CA VAL A 61 3.28 3.79 -1.37
C VAL A 61 3.90 4.94 -0.59
N TYR A 62 3.52 6.17 -0.96
CA TYR A 62 4.06 7.39 -0.40
C TYR A 62 2.96 8.20 0.28
N ALA A 63 3.28 8.77 1.43
CA ALA A 63 2.39 9.59 2.23
C ALA A 63 3.07 10.89 2.69
N PRO A 64 2.33 11.89 3.14
CA PRO A 64 2.93 13.07 3.76
C PRO A 64 3.84 12.70 4.93
N ALA A 65 4.95 13.42 5.07
CA ALA A 65 5.87 13.20 6.19
C ALA A 65 5.21 13.57 7.53
N GLY A 66 5.40 12.69 8.53
CA GLY A 66 4.95 12.90 9.90
C GLY A 66 3.52 12.40 10.19
N LEU A 67 3.38 11.71 11.33
CA LEU A 67 2.15 10.99 11.70
C LEU A 67 0.90 11.87 11.73
N ALA A 68 1.01 13.11 12.21
CA ALA A 68 -0.13 14.04 12.24
C ALA A 68 -0.63 14.39 10.83
N ASN A 69 0.28 14.56 9.87
CA ASN A 69 -0.06 14.83 8.47
C ASN A 69 -0.66 13.58 7.79
N GLN A 70 -0.18 12.39 8.14
CA GLN A 70 -0.69 11.12 7.63
C GLN A 70 -2.12 10.87 8.10
N ARG A 71 -2.39 11.06 9.41
CA ARG A 71 -3.75 10.91 9.98
C ARG A 71 -4.76 11.88 9.40
N ASN A 72 -4.33 13.09 9.07
CA ASN A 72 -5.18 14.16 8.54
C ASN A 72 -4.99 14.40 7.03
N ALA A 73 -4.41 13.44 6.32
CA ALA A 73 -4.14 13.58 4.90
C ALA A 73 -5.44 13.77 4.10
N PRO A 74 -5.56 14.85 3.29
CA PRO A 74 -6.69 15.00 2.39
C PRO A 74 -6.57 14.06 1.19
N LEU A 75 -7.65 13.92 0.44
CA LEU A 75 -7.59 13.28 -0.87
C LEU A 75 -6.57 14.00 -1.77
N GLY A 76 -5.79 13.23 -2.51
CA GLY A 76 -4.69 13.72 -3.32
C GLY A 76 -3.32 13.71 -2.61
N ALA A 77 -3.29 13.44 -1.31
CA ALA A 77 -2.05 13.41 -0.53
C ALA A 77 -1.45 11.98 -0.45
N GLY A 78 -1.00 11.49 -1.58
CA GLY A 78 -0.33 10.19 -1.69
C GLY A 78 0.08 9.85 -3.11
N ALA A 79 0.96 8.88 -3.25
CA ALA A 79 1.41 8.33 -4.53
C ALA A 79 1.73 6.84 -4.41
N VAL A 80 1.77 6.16 -5.54
CA VAL A 80 2.25 4.77 -5.69
C VAL A 80 3.22 4.74 -6.85
N ALA A 81 4.45 4.31 -6.60
CA ALA A 81 5.43 4.04 -7.64
C ALA A 81 5.82 2.56 -7.67
N VAL A 82 6.26 2.10 -8.82
CA VAL A 82 6.64 0.72 -9.09
C VAL A 82 8.10 0.68 -9.52
N PHE A 83 8.86 -0.22 -8.93
CA PHE A 83 10.27 -0.47 -9.18
C PHE A 83 10.48 -1.96 -9.43
N ASP A 84 11.60 -2.30 -10.04
CA ASP A 84 12.06 -3.68 -10.01
C ASP A 84 12.73 -4.04 -8.67
N GLU A 85 13.10 -5.31 -8.47
CA GLU A 85 13.76 -5.78 -7.24
C GLU A 85 15.13 -5.12 -7.01
N ASP A 86 15.77 -4.55 -8.03
CA ASP A 86 17.02 -3.81 -7.93
C ASP A 86 16.83 -2.31 -7.67
N GLY A 87 15.57 -1.87 -7.53
CA GLY A 87 15.20 -0.49 -7.24
C GLY A 87 15.22 0.43 -8.46
N ASN A 88 15.27 -0.11 -9.68
CA ASN A 88 15.14 0.71 -10.88
C ASN A 88 13.68 1.13 -11.06
N PHE A 89 13.47 2.40 -11.33
CA PHE A 89 12.14 2.96 -11.54
C PHE A 89 11.48 2.39 -12.80
N ILE A 90 10.29 1.85 -12.66
CA ILE A 90 9.47 1.37 -13.77
C ILE A 90 8.44 2.41 -14.15
N LYS A 91 7.64 2.88 -13.18
CA LYS A 91 6.62 3.90 -13.40
C LYS A 91 6.10 4.49 -12.08
N GLU A 92 5.60 5.71 -12.12
CA GLU A 92 4.59 6.18 -11.18
C GLU A 92 3.24 5.59 -11.61
N LEU A 93 2.63 4.75 -10.77
CA LEU A 93 1.32 4.17 -11.07
C LEU A 93 0.24 5.24 -10.95
N VAL A 94 0.26 5.97 -9.86
CA VAL A 94 -0.69 7.04 -9.56
C VAL A 94 -0.12 8.00 -8.54
N ALA A 95 -0.31 9.31 -8.77
CA ALA A 95 -0.12 10.35 -7.77
C ALA A 95 -1.41 11.14 -7.59
N GLY A 96 -1.69 11.56 -6.35
CA GLY A 96 -2.90 12.30 -6.05
C GLY A 96 -4.17 11.43 -6.09
N SER A 97 -5.13 11.77 -6.95
CA SER A 97 -6.42 11.05 -7.08
C SER A 97 -7.17 10.92 -5.74
N ARG A 98 -7.58 9.71 -5.37
CA ARG A 98 -8.23 9.42 -4.07
C ARG A 98 -7.27 8.90 -3.01
N LEU A 99 -5.97 9.01 -3.22
CA LEU A 99 -4.98 8.60 -2.22
C LEU A 99 -4.92 9.63 -1.08
N ALA A 100 -4.94 9.12 0.15
CA ALA A 100 -4.85 9.91 1.37
C ALA A 100 -4.00 9.15 2.40
N ALA A 101 -2.70 9.39 2.40
CA ALA A 101 -1.71 8.62 3.15
C ALA A 101 -1.88 7.10 2.92
N PRO A 102 -1.67 6.59 1.70
CA PRO A 102 -1.84 5.17 1.39
C PRO A 102 -0.86 4.31 2.19
N TRP A 103 -1.35 3.18 2.73
CA TRP A 103 -0.51 2.19 3.43
C TRP A 103 -0.66 0.79 2.85
N GLY A 104 -1.84 0.17 2.97
CA GLY A 104 -2.08 -1.17 2.46
C GLY A 104 -2.08 -1.20 0.94
N ILE A 105 -1.43 -2.18 0.34
CA ILE A 105 -1.44 -2.38 -1.11
C ILE A 105 -1.40 -3.87 -1.42
N THR A 106 -2.27 -4.31 -2.33
CA THR A 106 -2.32 -5.69 -2.81
C THR A 106 -2.87 -5.75 -4.23
N PHE A 107 -2.75 -6.90 -4.88
CA PHE A 107 -3.30 -7.14 -6.22
C PHE A 107 -4.55 -8.01 -6.13
N ALA A 108 -5.64 -7.55 -6.73
CA ALA A 108 -6.89 -8.30 -6.72
C ALA A 108 -6.81 -9.54 -7.63
N PRO A 109 -7.21 -10.73 -7.13
CA PRO A 109 -7.22 -11.94 -7.93
C PRO A 109 -8.24 -11.85 -9.08
N PRO A 110 -8.11 -12.69 -10.12
CA PRO A 110 -9.08 -12.70 -11.24
C PRO A 110 -10.52 -12.94 -10.84
N GLY A 111 -10.77 -13.59 -9.68
CA GLY A 111 -12.10 -13.86 -9.13
C GLY A 111 -12.75 -12.67 -8.40
N PHE A 112 -12.08 -11.55 -8.21
CA PHE A 112 -12.59 -10.41 -7.44
C PHE A 112 -13.52 -9.49 -8.26
N ARG A 113 -14.31 -10.07 -9.15
CA ARG A 113 -15.39 -9.49 -9.98
C ARG A 113 -15.00 -8.14 -10.61
N ARG A 114 -15.72 -7.05 -10.25
CA ARG A 114 -15.54 -5.71 -10.82
C ARG A 114 -14.08 -5.23 -10.73
N PHE A 115 -13.38 -5.56 -9.66
CA PHE A 115 -12.01 -5.11 -9.41
C PHE A 115 -10.95 -6.18 -9.68
N SER A 116 -11.33 -7.26 -10.42
CA SER A 116 -10.38 -8.30 -10.82
C SER A 116 -9.16 -7.71 -11.53
N ASN A 117 -7.97 -8.12 -11.10
CA ASN A 117 -6.68 -7.68 -11.63
C ASN A 117 -6.36 -6.18 -11.42
N ASP A 118 -7.07 -5.49 -10.53
CA ASP A 118 -6.71 -4.12 -10.12
C ASP A 118 -5.67 -4.13 -9.00
N VAL A 119 -4.91 -3.05 -8.90
CA VAL A 119 -4.12 -2.72 -7.70
C VAL A 119 -5.05 -2.07 -6.70
N LEU A 120 -5.20 -2.69 -5.54
CA LEU A 120 -5.99 -2.16 -4.42
C LEU A 120 -5.07 -1.42 -3.46
N VAL A 121 -5.44 -0.20 -3.10
CA VAL A 121 -4.66 0.67 -2.21
C VAL A 121 -5.55 1.19 -1.09
N GLY A 122 -5.19 0.89 0.14
CA GLY A 122 -5.89 1.34 1.35
C GLY A 122 -5.31 2.65 1.90
N ASN A 123 -6.18 3.58 2.24
CA ASN A 123 -5.81 4.85 2.83
C ASN A 123 -5.72 4.76 4.36
N PHE A 124 -4.61 5.18 4.93
CA PHE A 124 -4.43 5.31 6.38
C PHE A 124 -5.12 6.56 6.96
N SER A 125 -5.37 7.57 6.15
CA SER A 125 -5.99 8.81 6.65
C SER A 125 -7.30 8.55 7.40
N PHE A 126 -7.46 9.15 8.59
CA PHE A 126 -8.70 9.08 9.38
C PHE A 126 -9.87 9.80 8.72
N LEU A 127 -9.58 10.72 7.79
CA LEU A 127 -10.59 11.45 7.04
C LEU A 127 -11.13 10.63 5.86
N HIS A 128 -10.35 9.68 5.35
CA HIS A 128 -10.61 8.96 4.10
C HIS A 128 -10.15 7.49 4.18
N SER A 129 -10.55 6.77 5.25
CA SER A 129 -10.27 5.34 5.40
C SER A 129 -11.13 4.54 4.43
N GLU A 130 -10.57 4.22 3.28
CA GLU A 130 -11.21 3.51 2.16
C GLU A 130 -10.17 2.75 1.34
N ILE A 131 -10.61 1.77 0.55
CA ILE A 131 -9.77 1.05 -0.41
C ILE A 131 -10.08 1.56 -1.81
N ASN A 132 -9.07 1.99 -2.54
CA ASN A 132 -9.18 2.47 -3.91
C ASN A 132 -8.58 1.45 -4.87
N ALA A 133 -9.33 1.11 -5.92
CA ALA A 133 -8.91 0.19 -6.98
C ALA A 133 -8.40 0.98 -8.18
N PHE A 134 -7.18 0.68 -8.63
CA PHE A 134 -6.54 1.32 -9.78
C PHE A 134 -6.21 0.30 -10.86
N ILE A 135 -6.47 0.66 -12.12
CA ILE A 135 -6.10 -0.15 -13.28
C ILE A 135 -4.58 -0.17 -13.43
N PRO A 136 -3.89 -1.34 -13.37
CA PRO A 136 -2.42 -1.40 -13.36
C PRO A 136 -1.76 -0.80 -14.59
N ALA A 137 -2.44 -0.87 -15.75
CA ALA A 137 -1.88 -0.41 -17.02
C ALA A 137 -1.70 1.11 -17.11
N ASN A 138 -2.53 1.89 -16.40
CA ASN A 138 -2.56 3.35 -16.58
C ASN A 138 -2.84 4.15 -15.30
N GLY A 139 -2.93 3.50 -14.14
CA GLY A 139 -3.18 4.13 -12.83
C GLY A 139 -4.55 4.81 -12.70
N LYS A 140 -5.47 4.58 -13.64
CA LYS A 140 -6.80 5.18 -13.58
C LYS A 140 -7.62 4.56 -12.45
N LEU A 141 -8.28 5.40 -11.67
CA LEU A 141 -9.23 4.94 -10.65
C LEU A 141 -10.36 4.16 -11.30
N HIS A 142 -10.54 2.90 -10.90
CA HIS A 142 -11.64 2.05 -11.33
C HIS A 142 -12.85 2.15 -10.39
N GLY A 143 -12.58 2.33 -9.09
CA GLY A 143 -13.60 2.52 -8.08
C GLY A 143 -13.04 2.50 -6.66
N THR A 144 -13.95 2.63 -5.70
CA THR A 144 -13.63 2.65 -4.27
C THR A 144 -14.48 1.61 -3.55
N ILE A 145 -13.88 0.93 -2.59
CA ILE A 145 -14.51 -0.02 -1.68
C ILE A 145 -14.57 0.65 -0.29
N PRO A 146 -15.76 1.01 0.21
CA PRO A 146 -15.88 1.64 1.52
C PRO A 146 -15.65 0.60 2.63
N ILE A 147 -15.06 1.04 3.74
CA ILE A 147 -14.93 0.25 4.96
C ILE A 147 -16.13 0.54 5.86
N ASN A 148 -16.79 -0.52 6.32
CA ASN A 148 -17.87 -0.40 7.30
C ASN A 148 -17.30 -0.56 8.71
N THR A 149 -17.19 0.55 9.43
CA THR A 149 -16.68 0.60 10.80
C THR A 149 -17.79 0.39 11.87
N GLY A 150 -19.01 0.02 11.45
CA GLY A 150 -20.15 -0.12 12.38
C GLY A 150 -20.64 1.22 12.95
N GLY A 151 -20.32 2.34 12.27
CA GLY A 151 -20.68 3.68 12.71
C GLY A 151 -19.69 4.33 13.68
N LEU A 152 -18.58 3.64 14.01
CA LEU A 152 -17.48 4.23 14.78
C LEU A 152 -16.61 5.11 13.89
N PRO A 153 -15.97 6.16 14.46
CA PRO A 153 -15.03 6.97 13.71
C PRO A 153 -13.89 6.13 13.11
N ALA A 154 -13.54 6.37 11.86
CA ALA A 154 -12.37 5.76 11.24
C ALA A 154 -11.10 6.14 12.00
N GLY A 155 -10.14 5.25 12.02
CA GLY A 155 -8.85 5.46 12.66
C GLY A 155 -7.66 5.07 11.81
N GLY A 156 -7.90 4.84 10.52
CA GLY A 156 -6.86 4.53 9.55
C GLY A 156 -6.75 3.06 9.18
N LEU A 157 -6.87 2.81 7.89
CA LEU A 157 -6.72 1.47 7.31
C LEU A 157 -5.24 1.10 7.22
N TRP A 158 -4.86 0.03 7.90
CA TRP A 158 -3.49 -0.46 7.92
C TRP A 158 -3.22 -1.47 6.81
N SER A 159 -3.70 -2.67 6.96
CA SER A 159 -3.36 -3.76 6.04
C SER A 159 -4.57 -4.17 5.21
N ILE A 160 -4.31 -4.51 3.98
CA ILE A 160 -5.24 -5.22 3.09
C ILE A 160 -4.49 -6.36 2.43
N GLU A 161 -5.06 -7.58 2.47
CA GLU A 161 -4.42 -8.77 1.90
C GLU A 161 -5.47 -9.81 1.52
N PHE A 162 -5.25 -10.50 0.42
CA PHE A 162 -6.06 -11.67 0.07
C PHE A 162 -5.61 -12.90 0.82
N GLY A 163 -6.53 -13.79 1.13
CA GLY A 163 -6.18 -15.09 1.68
C GLY A 163 -5.31 -15.90 0.70
N VAL A 164 -4.52 -16.83 1.25
CA VAL A 164 -3.66 -17.71 0.45
C VAL A 164 -4.15 -19.17 0.44
N GLY A 165 -5.36 -19.40 0.91
CA GLY A 165 -5.99 -20.72 0.98
C GLY A 165 -5.70 -21.47 2.27
N GLY A 166 -6.34 -22.63 2.43
CA GLY A 166 -6.24 -23.45 3.64
C GLY A 166 -6.72 -22.70 4.88
N ASN A 167 -5.91 -22.70 5.94
CA ASN A 167 -6.22 -22.01 7.19
C ASN A 167 -5.94 -20.49 7.13
N ASN A 168 -5.37 -19.99 6.02
CA ASN A 168 -4.99 -18.59 5.86
C ASN A 168 -6.03 -17.78 5.06
N GLY A 169 -7.28 -18.21 5.07
CA GLY A 169 -8.39 -17.54 4.42
C GLY A 169 -8.54 -17.85 2.93
N SER A 170 -9.71 -17.53 2.39
CA SER A 170 -10.01 -17.74 0.96
C SER A 170 -9.23 -16.77 0.06
N PRO A 171 -8.67 -17.23 -1.06
CA PRO A 171 -7.99 -16.38 -2.02
C PRO A 171 -8.87 -15.31 -2.67
N ASP A 172 -10.19 -15.48 -2.64
CA ASP A 172 -11.16 -14.54 -3.21
C ASP A 172 -11.74 -13.57 -2.16
N VAL A 173 -11.22 -13.59 -0.94
CA VAL A 173 -11.65 -12.72 0.16
C VAL A 173 -10.52 -11.75 0.51
N LEU A 174 -10.83 -10.46 0.45
CA LEU A 174 -9.93 -9.41 0.90
C LEU A 174 -10.11 -9.19 2.40
N TYR A 175 -9.08 -9.46 3.17
CA TYR A 175 -9.00 -9.18 4.59
C TYR A 175 -8.37 -7.81 4.82
N PHE A 176 -8.83 -7.11 5.86
CA PHE A 176 -8.28 -5.82 6.22
C PHE A 176 -8.19 -5.64 7.74
N SER A 177 -7.26 -4.80 8.15
CA SER A 177 -7.17 -4.28 9.51
C SER A 177 -7.29 -2.76 9.49
N ASP A 178 -8.16 -2.25 10.33
CA ASP A 178 -8.43 -0.81 10.46
C ASP A 178 -8.33 -0.42 11.93
N GLY A 179 -7.66 0.68 12.24
CA GLY A 179 -7.78 1.32 13.53
C GLY A 179 -9.10 2.09 13.56
N ILE A 180 -9.94 1.84 14.53
CA ILE A 180 -11.20 2.57 14.70
C ILE A 180 -11.15 3.39 16.00
N ASN A 181 -12.09 4.33 16.16
CA ASN A 181 -12.15 5.20 17.33
C ASN A 181 -10.82 5.94 17.58
N GLY A 182 -10.21 6.47 16.50
CA GLY A 182 -8.92 7.17 16.58
C GLY A 182 -7.74 6.27 16.94
N GLU A 183 -7.76 5.00 16.52
CA GLU A 183 -6.80 3.93 16.85
C GLU A 183 -6.84 3.47 18.34
N ALA A 184 -7.89 3.85 19.08
CA ALA A 184 -8.10 3.30 20.42
C ALA A 184 -8.56 1.83 20.38
N ASP A 185 -9.18 1.43 19.28
CA ASP A 185 -9.67 0.07 19.03
C ASP A 185 -9.23 -0.42 17.66
N GLY A 186 -9.27 -1.74 17.44
CA GLY A 186 -8.96 -2.39 16.17
C GLY A 186 -10.15 -3.09 15.56
N LEU A 187 -10.28 -3.01 14.25
CA LEU A 187 -11.24 -3.77 13.46
C LEU A 187 -10.50 -4.70 12.50
N PHE A 188 -10.79 -5.98 12.56
CA PHE A 188 -10.43 -6.94 11.52
C PHE A 188 -11.66 -7.34 10.74
N GLY A 189 -11.62 -7.23 9.43
CA GLY A 189 -12.75 -7.50 8.58
C GLY A 189 -12.41 -8.27 7.31
N ALA A 190 -13.46 -8.71 6.62
CA ALA A 190 -13.36 -9.43 5.37
C ALA A 190 -14.35 -8.86 4.35
N ILE A 191 -13.89 -8.68 3.12
CA ILE A 191 -14.68 -8.18 2.00
C ILE A 191 -14.75 -9.28 0.94
N THR A 192 -15.97 -9.69 0.63
CA THR A 192 -16.26 -10.61 -0.46
C THR A 192 -16.81 -9.84 -1.65
N SER A 193 -16.40 -10.21 -2.85
CA SER A 193 -17.01 -9.69 -4.07
C SER A 193 -18.39 -10.33 -4.29
N HIS A 194 -19.44 -9.56 -4.28
CA HIS A 194 -20.81 -10.00 -4.61
C HIS A 194 -21.22 -9.58 -6.02
#